data_2ad025456da351fb5db0074145b7aa10
#
_entry.id   2ad025456da351fb5db0074145b7aa10
#
_cell.length_a   1.000
_cell.length_b   1.000
_cell.length_c   1.000
_cell.angle_alpha   90.00
_cell.angle_beta   90.00
_cell.angle_gamma   90.00
#
_symmetry.space_group_name_H-M   'P 1'
#
loop_
_entity.id
_entity.type
_entity.pdbx_description
1 polymer ?
#
loop_
_entity_poly.entity_id
_entity_poly.type
_entity_poly.pdbx_seq_one_letter_code
_entity_poly.pdbx_strand_id
1 'polypeptide(L)'
;MRSRSANVYRQRAFTLVEVLVALAVMAFIIGATHQIFEVSTRTKDMSEETLDRLSRLQTVFRVMEQDFSQISKRKVRNEAGDFQEKYLLHERFLFDSELDGIAFIRNGWSNPGYLLPRSELQAVAYRVQEGRLERLYRLYVDQLDGSEPRVQVLLHDVEDFSFEFFDGEAQKWQAQWQQEKLPKAVAVNLILKEDDPIRRLFLLAGQGADIPVQQGGASGNGQGGAQGGQGGSQGGSQGGNNNQGGNNQGNNGSPGGSYGS
;
A
#
# COMPACT_ATOMS: atom_id res chain seq x y z
N MET A 1 -50.02 -42.24 69.32
CA MET A 1 -50.24 -40.77 69.02
C MET A 1 -48.94 -40.15 68.75
N ARG A 2 -48.59 -39.82 67.44
CA ARG A 2 -47.39 -39.10 67.04
C ARG A 2 -47.79 -37.65 66.71
N SER A 3 -47.34 -36.70 67.56
CA SER A 3 -47.50 -35.30 67.36
C SER A 3 -46.59 -34.84 66.23
N ARG A 4 -47.14 -34.30 65.12
CA ARG A 4 -46.41 -33.64 64.06
C ARG A 4 -46.20 -32.19 64.49
N SER A 5 -44.96 -31.85 64.83
CA SER A 5 -44.52 -30.44 65.00
C SER A 5 -44.55 -29.74 63.65
N ALA A 6 -45.43 -28.78 63.45
CA ALA A 6 -45.46 -27.91 62.29
C ALA A 6 -44.37 -26.86 62.44
N ASN A 7 -43.39 -26.92 61.56
CA ASN A 7 -42.32 -25.88 61.45
C ASN A 7 -42.97 -24.61 60.88
N VAL A 8 -43.23 -23.64 61.70
CA VAL A 8 -43.72 -22.33 61.29
C VAL A 8 -42.54 -21.51 60.78
N TYR A 9 -42.39 -21.46 59.44
CA TYR A 9 -41.47 -20.57 58.80
C TYR A 9 -41.92 -19.12 59.06
N ARG A 10 -41.14 -18.39 59.85
CA ARG A 10 -41.33 -16.98 60.11
C ARG A 10 -41.07 -16.20 58.81
N GLN A 11 -42.13 -15.76 58.14
CA GLN A 11 -42.04 -14.86 56.99
C GLN A 11 -41.53 -13.49 57.49
N ARG A 12 -40.31 -13.15 57.10
CA ARG A 12 -39.77 -11.80 57.32
C ARG A 12 -40.33 -10.89 56.25
N ALA A 13 -41.11 -9.89 56.60
CA ALA A 13 -41.56 -8.83 55.69
C ALA A 13 -40.38 -7.87 55.42
N PHE A 14 -40.25 -7.46 54.16
CA PHE A 14 -39.24 -6.46 53.76
C PHE A 14 -39.55 -5.11 54.45
N THR A 15 -38.49 -4.43 54.86
CA THR A 15 -38.61 -3.06 55.40
C THR A 15 -38.64 -2.06 54.25
N LEU A 16 -39.33 -0.93 54.43
CA LEU A 16 -39.37 0.15 53.43
C LEU A 16 -37.96 0.69 53.10
N VAL A 17 -37.08 0.72 54.12
CA VAL A 17 -35.68 1.13 53.93
C VAL A 17 -34.91 0.16 53.00
N GLU A 18 -35.14 -1.15 53.12
CA GLU A 18 -34.48 -2.15 52.30
C GLU A 18 -34.89 -2.00 50.84
N VAL A 19 -36.14 -1.72 50.52
CA VAL A 19 -36.64 -1.43 49.21
C VAL A 19 -36.04 -0.13 48.66
N LEU A 20 -35.94 0.93 49.45
CA LEU A 20 -35.31 2.20 49.03
C LEU A 20 -33.84 2.02 48.70
N VAL A 21 -33.09 1.28 49.53
CA VAL A 21 -31.67 1.00 49.28
C VAL A 21 -31.52 0.15 48.00
N ALA A 22 -32.36 -0.87 47.78
CA ALA A 22 -32.31 -1.66 46.56
C ALA A 22 -32.60 -0.84 45.31
N LEU A 23 -33.58 0.05 45.34
CA LEU A 23 -33.86 0.98 44.25
C LEU A 23 -32.70 1.96 43.97
N ALA A 24 -32.07 2.48 45.01
CA ALA A 24 -30.92 3.38 44.89
C ALA A 24 -29.72 2.65 44.23
N VAL A 25 -29.42 1.43 44.66
CA VAL A 25 -28.36 0.59 44.05
C VAL A 25 -28.70 0.25 42.59
N MET A 26 -29.96 -0.10 42.32
CA MET A 26 -30.40 -0.37 40.96
C MET A 26 -30.27 0.83 40.04
N ALA A 27 -30.68 2.02 40.50
CA ALA A 27 -30.54 3.28 39.77
C ALA A 27 -29.07 3.59 39.48
N PHE A 28 -28.17 3.36 40.43
CA PHE A 28 -26.73 3.52 40.25
C PHE A 28 -26.15 2.54 39.18
N ILE A 29 -26.55 1.28 39.26
CA ILE A 29 -26.11 0.26 38.27
C ILE A 29 -26.60 0.63 36.87
N ILE A 30 -27.86 1.04 36.74
CA ILE A 30 -28.43 1.46 35.44
C ILE A 30 -27.65 2.65 34.89
N GLY A 31 -27.38 3.66 35.71
CA GLY A 31 -26.59 4.84 35.30
C GLY A 31 -25.17 4.48 34.85
N ALA A 32 -24.49 3.65 35.64
CA ALA A 32 -23.15 3.17 35.27
C ALA A 32 -23.13 2.35 33.95
N THR A 33 -24.12 1.49 33.76
CA THR A 33 -24.27 0.69 32.54
C THR A 33 -24.52 1.56 31.31
N HIS A 34 -25.38 2.58 31.45
CA HIS A 34 -25.65 3.55 30.38
C HIS A 34 -24.40 4.30 29.97
N GLN A 35 -23.58 4.72 30.92
CA GLN A 35 -22.34 5.43 30.67
C GLN A 35 -21.31 4.55 29.93
N ILE A 36 -21.20 3.27 30.29
CA ILE A 36 -20.33 2.32 29.59
C ILE A 36 -20.80 2.11 28.15
N PHE A 37 -22.10 2.02 27.94
CA PHE A 37 -22.69 1.84 26.61
C PHE A 37 -22.44 3.04 25.71
N GLU A 38 -22.62 4.26 26.19
CA GLU A 38 -22.31 5.48 25.42
C GLU A 38 -20.83 5.59 25.02
N VAL A 39 -19.92 5.30 25.94
CA VAL A 39 -18.47 5.29 25.63
C VAL A 39 -18.15 4.21 24.59
N SER A 40 -18.74 3.03 24.71
CA SER A 40 -18.51 1.91 23.78
C SER A 40 -18.99 2.22 22.35
N THR A 41 -20.19 2.79 22.20
CA THR A 41 -20.72 3.20 20.89
C THR A 41 -19.87 4.30 20.25
N ARG A 42 -19.52 5.32 21.01
CA ARG A 42 -18.67 6.42 20.52
C ARG A 42 -17.29 5.92 20.06
N THR A 43 -16.68 5.02 20.82
CA THR A 43 -15.39 4.42 20.45
C THR A 43 -15.49 3.59 19.16
N LYS A 44 -16.62 2.87 19.00
CA LYS A 44 -16.88 2.10 17.77
C LYS A 44 -16.98 3.02 16.56
N ASP A 45 -17.76 4.09 16.62
CA ASP A 45 -17.96 5.02 15.50
C ASP A 45 -16.63 5.68 15.08
N MET A 46 -15.81 6.12 16.04
CA MET A 46 -14.47 6.65 15.75
C MET A 46 -13.52 5.61 15.13
N SER A 47 -13.64 4.36 15.56
CA SER A 47 -12.82 3.27 15.00
C SER A 47 -13.25 2.93 13.57
N GLU A 48 -14.54 2.89 13.30
CA GLU A 48 -15.07 2.63 11.95
C GLU A 48 -14.61 3.72 10.96
N GLU A 49 -14.69 4.99 11.33
CA GLU A 49 -14.21 6.11 10.49
C GLU A 49 -12.71 5.99 10.17
N THR A 50 -11.90 5.67 11.18
CA THR A 50 -10.45 5.47 10.99
C THR A 50 -10.17 4.27 10.09
N LEU A 51 -10.88 3.16 10.26
CA LEU A 51 -10.71 1.96 9.44
C LEU A 51 -11.12 2.19 7.98
N ASP A 52 -12.22 2.91 7.75
CA ASP A 52 -12.68 3.28 6.41
C ASP A 52 -11.67 4.16 5.69
N ARG A 53 -11.07 5.10 6.41
CA ARG A 53 -10.02 5.97 5.89
C ARG A 53 -8.77 5.19 5.51
N LEU A 54 -8.29 4.32 6.39
CA LEU A 54 -7.14 3.43 6.13
C LEU A 54 -7.41 2.51 4.94
N SER A 55 -8.62 1.96 4.83
CA SER A 55 -9.02 1.10 3.73
C SER A 55 -9.00 1.83 2.39
N ARG A 56 -9.46 3.10 2.35
CA ARG A 56 -9.37 3.95 1.16
C ARG A 56 -7.93 4.22 0.76
N LEU A 57 -7.07 4.61 1.68
CA LEU A 57 -5.64 4.82 1.43
C LEU A 57 -4.95 3.55 0.90
N GLN A 58 -5.21 2.41 1.53
CA GLN A 58 -4.67 1.12 1.07
C GLN A 58 -5.13 0.78 -0.36
N THR A 59 -6.38 1.07 -0.69
CA THR A 59 -6.92 0.83 -2.04
C THR A 59 -6.21 1.71 -3.07
N VAL A 60 -6.01 2.99 -2.76
CA VAL A 60 -5.30 3.93 -3.64
C VAL A 60 -3.85 3.49 -3.86
N PHE A 61 -3.13 3.18 -2.79
CA PHE A 61 -1.74 2.73 -2.91
C PHE A 61 -1.61 1.39 -3.66
N ARG A 62 -2.60 0.51 -3.55
CA ARG A 62 -2.65 -0.73 -4.35
C ARG A 62 -2.82 -0.44 -5.83
N VAL A 63 -3.70 0.51 -6.19
CA VAL A 63 -3.88 0.94 -7.58
C VAL A 63 -2.59 1.55 -8.12
N MET A 64 -1.95 2.44 -7.36
CA MET A 64 -0.66 3.02 -7.74
C MET A 64 0.44 1.97 -7.87
N GLU A 65 0.54 1.03 -6.93
CA GLU A 65 1.51 -0.07 -6.97
C GLU A 65 1.33 -0.92 -8.23
N GLN A 66 0.08 -1.25 -8.57
CA GLN A 66 -0.22 -1.96 -9.80
C GLN A 66 0.20 -1.17 -11.05
N ASP A 67 -0.08 0.14 -11.08
CA ASP A 67 0.26 0.98 -12.22
C ASP A 67 1.79 1.14 -12.36
N PHE A 68 2.50 1.46 -11.28
CA PHE A 68 3.96 1.64 -11.30
C PHE A 68 4.72 0.33 -11.54
N SER A 69 4.27 -0.80 -10.97
CA SER A 69 4.91 -2.09 -11.19
C SER A 69 4.78 -2.59 -12.63
N GLN A 70 3.80 -2.12 -13.37
CA GLN A 70 3.52 -2.50 -14.75
C GLN A 70 3.95 -1.43 -15.77
N ILE A 71 4.69 -0.41 -15.36
CA ILE A 71 5.16 0.63 -16.27
C ILE A 71 5.89 0.03 -17.47
N SER A 72 5.59 0.54 -18.66
CA SER A 72 6.14 0.08 -19.92
C SER A 72 7.13 1.09 -20.49
N LYS A 73 8.20 0.61 -21.11
CA LYS A 73 9.16 1.44 -21.86
C LYS A 73 8.55 1.86 -23.20
N ARG A 74 7.41 2.51 -23.16
CA ARG A 74 6.75 3.12 -24.30
C ARG A 74 6.64 4.62 -24.09
N LYS A 75 6.93 5.39 -25.13
CA LYS A 75 6.87 6.85 -25.10
C LYS A 75 5.44 7.34 -24.87
N VAL A 76 5.28 8.31 -23.99
CA VAL A 76 4.00 8.96 -23.69
C VAL A 76 3.73 10.04 -24.73
N ARG A 77 2.48 10.31 -25.05
CA ARG A 77 2.07 11.46 -25.85
C ARG A 77 1.81 12.65 -24.93
N ASN A 78 2.19 13.84 -25.37
CA ASN A 78 1.82 15.09 -24.70
C ASN A 78 0.34 15.42 -24.95
N GLU A 79 -0.13 16.53 -24.39
CA GLU A 79 -1.50 17.02 -24.58
C GLU A 79 -1.81 17.38 -26.04
N ALA A 80 -0.79 17.83 -26.81
CA ALA A 80 -0.90 18.12 -28.24
C ALA A 80 -0.91 16.86 -29.11
N GLY A 81 -0.72 15.66 -28.54
CA GLY A 81 -0.70 14.39 -29.26
C GLY A 81 0.67 13.96 -29.81
N ASP A 82 1.72 14.78 -29.60
CA ASP A 82 3.06 14.44 -30.05
C ASP A 82 3.74 13.44 -29.11
N PHE A 83 4.59 12.57 -29.67
CA PHE A 83 5.38 11.66 -28.85
C PHE A 83 6.49 12.41 -28.11
N GLN A 84 6.46 12.30 -26.79
CA GLN A 84 7.58 12.72 -25.94
C GLN A 84 8.72 11.69 -26.05
N GLU A 85 9.95 12.15 -25.91
CA GLU A 85 11.12 11.25 -25.88
C GLU A 85 11.21 10.43 -24.59
N LYS A 86 10.40 10.75 -23.59
CA LYS A 86 10.43 10.17 -22.25
C LYS A 86 9.41 9.06 -22.08
N TYR A 87 9.74 8.06 -21.28
CA TYR A 87 8.82 6.98 -20.89
C TYR A 87 7.91 7.38 -19.73
N LEU A 88 8.32 8.38 -18.94
CA LEU A 88 7.61 8.92 -17.81
C LEU A 88 7.66 10.45 -17.91
N LEU A 89 6.49 11.07 -17.89
CA LEU A 89 6.32 12.51 -17.81
C LEU A 89 6.04 12.88 -16.36
N HIS A 90 6.77 13.84 -15.84
CA HIS A 90 6.53 14.43 -14.54
C HIS A 90 6.75 15.92 -14.65
N GLU A 91 5.70 16.66 -14.38
CA GLU A 91 5.73 18.13 -14.39
C GLU A 91 4.73 18.66 -13.36
N ARG A 92 5.03 19.83 -12.81
CA ARG A 92 4.04 20.55 -12.02
C ARG A 92 2.96 21.08 -12.95
N PHE A 93 1.70 20.96 -12.53
CA PHE A 93 0.53 21.38 -13.29
C PHE A 93 0.24 20.53 -14.56
N LEU A 94 0.83 19.35 -14.69
CA LEU A 94 0.58 18.44 -15.82
C LEU A 94 -0.91 18.03 -15.86
N PHE A 95 -1.52 18.11 -17.04
CA PHE A 95 -2.96 17.81 -17.26
C PHE A 95 -3.91 18.59 -16.35
N ASP A 96 -3.69 19.90 -16.21
CA ASP A 96 -4.47 20.80 -15.34
C ASP A 96 -4.42 20.41 -13.85
N SER A 97 -3.36 19.75 -13.42
CA SER A 97 -3.13 19.47 -12.00
C SER A 97 -2.88 20.76 -11.22
N GLU A 98 -3.40 20.85 -10.01
CA GLU A 98 -3.06 21.96 -9.09
C GLU A 98 -1.69 21.77 -8.43
N LEU A 99 -1.22 20.52 -8.40
CA LEU A 99 0.05 20.09 -7.81
C LEU A 99 0.89 19.35 -8.86
N ASP A 100 1.79 18.49 -8.42
CA ASP A 100 2.56 17.65 -9.33
C ASP A 100 1.64 16.68 -10.09
N GLY A 101 1.95 16.49 -11.37
CA GLY A 101 1.30 15.48 -12.21
C GLY A 101 2.33 14.50 -12.76
N ILE A 102 1.91 13.26 -12.97
CA ILE A 102 2.73 12.21 -13.55
C ILE A 102 1.94 11.43 -14.59
N ALA A 103 2.58 11.06 -15.71
CA ALA A 103 1.96 10.23 -16.72
C ALA A 103 2.94 9.22 -17.30
N PHE A 104 2.44 8.04 -17.61
CA PHE A 104 3.20 6.95 -18.19
C PHE A 104 2.28 5.93 -18.86
N ILE A 105 2.86 5.02 -19.60
CA ILE A 105 2.15 3.89 -20.21
C ILE A 105 2.44 2.64 -19.38
N ARG A 106 1.40 1.88 -19.04
CA ARG A 106 1.50 0.62 -18.34
C ARG A 106 1.04 -0.56 -19.20
N ASN A 107 1.56 -1.74 -18.88
CA ASN A 107 1.07 -3.04 -19.35
C ASN A 107 -0.02 -3.60 -18.42
N GLY A 108 -0.48 -4.80 -18.73
CA GLY A 108 -1.26 -5.62 -17.80
C GLY A 108 -2.75 -5.36 -17.84
N TRP A 109 -3.24 -4.67 -18.86
CA TRP A 109 -4.66 -4.64 -19.12
C TRP A 109 -5.06 -5.91 -19.90
N SER A 110 -5.50 -6.89 -19.13
CA SER A 110 -5.79 -8.22 -19.67
C SER A 110 -6.77 -8.18 -20.84
N ASN A 111 -6.35 -8.76 -21.98
CA ASN A 111 -7.17 -8.99 -23.15
C ASN A 111 -7.07 -10.48 -23.54
N PRO A 112 -7.71 -11.38 -22.76
CA PRO A 112 -7.59 -12.82 -22.96
C PRO A 112 -8.04 -13.20 -24.37
N GLY A 113 -7.16 -13.90 -25.07
CA GLY A 113 -7.44 -14.37 -26.44
C GLY A 113 -7.57 -13.26 -27.49
N TYR A 114 -7.16 -12.02 -27.17
CA TYR A 114 -7.30 -10.85 -28.03
C TYR A 114 -8.72 -10.62 -28.57
N LEU A 115 -9.72 -10.98 -27.76
CA LEU A 115 -11.14 -10.90 -28.13
C LEU A 115 -11.66 -9.47 -28.27
N LEU A 116 -11.01 -8.51 -27.60
CA LEU A 116 -11.38 -7.10 -27.67
C LEU A 116 -10.45 -6.35 -28.62
N PRO A 117 -10.96 -5.40 -29.43
CA PRO A 117 -10.16 -4.58 -30.32
C PRO A 117 -9.38 -3.50 -29.53
N ARG A 118 -8.55 -3.91 -28.58
CA ARG A 118 -7.75 -3.01 -27.74
C ARG A 118 -6.39 -3.59 -27.45
N SER A 119 -5.43 -2.71 -27.19
CA SER A 119 -4.10 -3.07 -26.70
C SER A 119 -4.15 -3.51 -25.24
N GLU A 120 -3.14 -4.29 -24.81
CA GLU A 120 -2.86 -4.57 -23.40
C GLU A 120 -2.19 -3.39 -22.69
N LEU A 121 -1.85 -2.36 -23.45
CA LEU A 121 -1.26 -1.12 -22.96
C LEU A 121 -2.35 -0.13 -22.58
N GLN A 122 -2.12 0.60 -21.51
CA GLN A 122 -2.98 1.67 -21.03
C GLN A 122 -2.15 2.91 -20.69
N ALA A 123 -2.56 4.07 -21.19
CA ALA A 123 -2.01 5.34 -20.74
C ALA A 123 -2.68 5.73 -19.42
N VAL A 124 -1.87 6.07 -18.44
CA VAL A 124 -2.30 6.45 -17.08
C VAL A 124 -1.62 7.76 -16.69
N ALA A 125 -2.38 8.63 -16.04
CA ALA A 125 -1.84 9.83 -15.40
C ALA A 125 -2.48 10.00 -14.01
N TYR A 126 -1.76 10.68 -13.14
CA TYR A 126 -2.23 11.11 -11.83
C TYR A 126 -2.15 12.61 -11.76
N ARG A 127 -3.19 13.24 -11.26
CA ARG A 127 -3.27 14.69 -11.02
C ARG A 127 -4.07 15.00 -9.77
N VAL A 128 -3.93 16.20 -9.27
CA VAL A 128 -4.83 16.76 -8.25
C VAL A 128 -5.64 17.88 -8.87
N GLN A 129 -6.96 17.81 -8.75
CA GLN A 129 -7.88 18.83 -9.22
C GLN A 129 -8.99 19.04 -8.19
N GLU A 130 -9.24 20.29 -7.80
CA GLU A 130 -10.22 20.66 -6.75
C GLU A 130 -9.99 19.89 -5.45
N GLY A 131 -8.71 19.73 -5.03
CA GLY A 131 -8.34 18.98 -3.84
C GLY A 131 -8.61 17.46 -3.93
N ARG A 132 -8.85 16.93 -5.13
CA ARG A 132 -9.09 15.50 -5.37
C ARG A 132 -7.91 14.89 -6.12
N LEU A 133 -7.40 13.78 -5.61
CA LEU A 133 -6.45 12.95 -6.35
C LEU A 133 -7.22 12.14 -7.39
N GLU A 134 -6.92 12.39 -8.64
CA GLU A 134 -7.55 11.76 -9.79
C GLU A 134 -6.57 10.90 -10.56
N ARG A 135 -7.03 9.71 -10.96
CA ARG A 135 -6.37 8.84 -11.91
C ARG A 135 -7.06 8.95 -13.26
N LEU A 136 -6.35 9.48 -14.24
CA LEU A 136 -6.80 9.55 -15.61
C LEU A 136 -6.29 8.31 -16.37
N TYR A 137 -7.13 7.72 -17.20
CA TYR A 137 -6.69 6.62 -18.05
C TYR A 137 -7.40 6.61 -19.39
N ARG A 138 -6.67 6.19 -20.43
CA ARG A 138 -7.20 6.00 -21.77
C ARG A 138 -7.20 4.54 -22.14
N LEU A 139 -8.28 4.13 -22.81
CA LEU A 139 -8.45 2.73 -23.25
C LEU A 139 -7.55 2.40 -24.44
N TYR A 140 -7.22 3.38 -25.26
CA TYR A 140 -6.36 3.25 -26.43
C TYR A 140 -5.20 4.22 -26.30
N VAL A 141 -3.98 3.72 -26.39
CA VAL A 141 -2.76 4.53 -26.20
C VAL A 141 -2.50 5.45 -27.41
N ASP A 142 -2.87 4.99 -28.62
CA ASP A 142 -2.57 5.66 -29.89
C ASP A 142 -3.78 6.37 -30.51
N GLN A 143 -4.84 6.60 -29.76
CA GLN A 143 -6.02 7.24 -30.26
C GLN A 143 -5.78 8.74 -30.49
N LEU A 144 -5.91 9.17 -31.76
CA LEU A 144 -5.67 10.56 -32.19
C LEU A 144 -6.92 11.44 -32.10
N ASP A 145 -8.07 10.87 -31.75
CA ASP A 145 -9.40 11.47 -31.98
C ASP A 145 -9.92 12.31 -30.81
N GLY A 146 -9.03 12.93 -30.03
CA GLY A 146 -9.45 13.91 -29.01
C GLY A 146 -10.38 13.34 -27.92
N SER A 147 -10.51 12.01 -27.80
CA SER A 147 -11.31 11.41 -26.75
C SER A 147 -10.77 11.79 -25.39
N GLU A 148 -11.63 12.35 -24.55
CA GLU A 148 -11.28 12.68 -23.16
C GLU A 148 -10.86 11.43 -22.38
N PRO A 149 -9.85 11.53 -21.52
CA PRO A 149 -9.48 10.43 -20.63
C PRO A 149 -10.60 10.13 -19.66
N ARG A 150 -10.76 8.89 -19.28
CA ARG A 150 -11.64 8.53 -18.16
C ARG A 150 -11.00 8.96 -16.87
N VAL A 151 -11.78 9.57 -15.99
CA VAL A 151 -11.36 10.07 -14.68
C VAL A 151 -11.88 9.14 -13.59
N GLN A 152 -11.00 8.74 -12.71
CA GLN A 152 -11.29 7.98 -11.50
C GLN A 152 -10.82 8.78 -10.30
N VAL A 153 -11.73 9.29 -9.49
CA VAL A 153 -11.38 9.95 -8.23
C VAL A 153 -10.93 8.89 -7.23
N LEU A 154 -9.75 9.07 -6.68
CA LEU A 154 -9.12 8.15 -5.73
C LEU A 154 -9.23 8.63 -4.28
N LEU A 155 -8.95 9.91 -4.03
CA LEU A 155 -9.01 10.55 -2.71
C LEU A 155 -9.59 11.95 -2.82
N HIS A 156 -10.14 12.40 -1.71
CA HIS A 156 -10.57 13.78 -1.48
C HIS A 156 -9.67 14.43 -0.43
N ASP A 157 -9.79 15.75 -0.29
CA ASP A 157 -9.11 16.53 0.74
C ASP A 157 -7.57 16.44 0.69
N VAL A 158 -7.03 16.45 -0.55
CA VAL A 158 -5.59 16.43 -0.80
C VAL A 158 -5.04 17.85 -0.66
N GLU A 159 -4.08 18.06 0.24
CA GLU A 159 -3.38 19.32 0.45
C GLU A 159 -2.04 19.38 -0.28
N ASP A 160 -1.30 18.26 -0.30
CA ASP A 160 -0.05 18.15 -1.06
C ASP A 160 0.08 16.79 -1.73
N PHE A 161 0.65 16.81 -2.93
CA PHE A 161 0.92 15.63 -3.73
C PHE A 161 2.16 15.87 -4.58
N SER A 162 3.23 15.15 -4.29
CA SER A 162 4.51 15.33 -4.96
C SER A 162 5.24 14.01 -5.16
N PHE A 163 6.24 14.03 -6.05
CA PHE A 163 7.01 12.85 -6.42
C PHE A 163 8.49 13.04 -6.19
N GLU A 164 9.17 11.95 -5.86
CA GLU A 164 10.63 11.84 -5.89
C GLU A 164 11.04 10.60 -6.66
N PHE A 165 12.12 10.66 -7.39
CA PHE A 165 12.58 9.61 -8.28
C PHE A 165 13.96 9.10 -7.85
N PHE A 166 14.12 7.80 -7.70
CA PHE A 166 15.41 7.21 -7.37
C PHE A 166 16.21 6.90 -8.63
N ASP A 167 17.31 7.62 -8.78
CA ASP A 167 18.27 7.37 -9.84
C ASP A 167 19.20 6.22 -9.44
N GLY A 168 19.08 5.10 -10.14
CA GLY A 168 19.88 3.90 -9.87
C GLY A 168 21.36 4.04 -10.23
N GLU A 169 21.74 4.97 -11.10
CA GLU A 169 23.13 5.21 -11.46
C GLU A 169 23.76 6.19 -10.49
N ALA A 170 23.09 7.32 -10.22
CA ALA A 170 23.55 8.32 -9.26
C ALA A 170 23.34 7.92 -7.80
N GLN A 171 22.59 6.84 -7.52
CA GLN A 171 22.25 6.33 -6.17
C GLN A 171 21.68 7.43 -5.25
N LYS A 172 20.81 8.27 -5.79
CA LYS A 172 20.18 9.37 -5.04
C LYS A 172 18.75 9.64 -5.48
N TRP A 173 17.97 10.24 -4.59
CA TRP A 173 16.65 10.76 -4.87
C TRP A 173 16.70 12.12 -5.54
N GLN A 174 15.82 12.35 -6.51
CA GLN A 174 15.68 13.59 -7.25
C GLN A 174 14.21 14.00 -7.28
N ALA A 175 13.91 15.27 -7.06
CA ALA A 175 12.56 15.81 -7.09
C ALA A 175 11.98 15.88 -8.52
N GLN A 176 12.81 15.86 -9.54
CA GLN A 176 12.39 15.91 -10.94
C GLN A 176 13.07 14.80 -11.74
N TRP A 177 12.34 14.24 -12.71
CA TRP A 177 12.85 13.22 -13.61
C TRP A 177 12.84 13.72 -15.05
N GLN A 178 14.02 14.02 -15.58
CA GLN A 178 14.18 14.57 -16.93
C GLN A 178 14.83 13.58 -17.92
N GLN A 179 15.14 12.37 -17.45
CA GLN A 179 15.86 11.37 -18.24
C GLN A 179 14.89 10.56 -19.12
N GLU A 180 15.36 10.07 -20.27
CA GLU A 180 14.59 9.15 -21.13
C GLU A 180 14.34 7.79 -20.45
N LYS A 181 15.32 7.31 -19.66
CA LYS A 181 15.19 6.04 -18.92
C LYS A 181 14.21 6.15 -17.75
N LEU A 182 13.69 5.02 -17.32
CA LEU A 182 12.85 4.96 -16.13
C LEU A 182 13.70 5.04 -14.85
N PRO A 183 13.21 5.69 -13.79
CA PRO A 183 13.83 5.63 -12.47
C PRO A 183 13.71 4.20 -11.90
N LYS A 184 14.56 3.83 -10.94
CA LYS A 184 14.43 2.53 -10.24
C LYS A 184 13.22 2.48 -9.31
N ALA A 185 12.90 3.60 -8.67
CA ALA A 185 11.73 3.73 -7.80
C ALA A 185 11.15 5.14 -7.89
N VAL A 186 9.88 5.23 -7.52
CA VAL A 186 9.16 6.48 -7.33
C VAL A 186 8.68 6.53 -5.88
N ALA A 187 8.95 7.63 -5.19
CA ALA A 187 8.30 7.94 -3.93
C ALA A 187 7.16 8.92 -4.20
N VAL A 188 6.01 8.60 -3.66
CA VAL A 188 4.83 9.46 -3.65
C VAL A 188 4.73 10.05 -2.25
N ASN A 189 4.73 11.36 -2.16
CA ASN A 189 4.46 12.11 -0.95
C ASN A 189 3.03 12.65 -1.05
N LEU A 190 2.24 12.40 -0.03
CA LEU A 190 0.81 12.75 0.04
C LEU A 190 0.52 13.36 1.40
N ILE A 191 -0.15 14.50 1.42
CA ILE A 191 -0.71 15.12 2.63
C ILE A 191 -2.21 15.29 2.39
N LEU A 192 -3.00 14.72 3.27
CA LEU A 192 -4.44 14.94 3.31
C LEU A 192 -4.75 15.96 4.40
N LYS A 193 -5.87 16.63 4.28
CA LYS A 193 -6.34 17.57 5.29
C LYS A 193 -6.44 16.91 6.65
N GLU A 194 -5.83 17.54 7.65
CA GLU A 194 -5.80 17.05 9.05
C GLU A 194 -5.00 15.75 9.25
N ASP A 195 -4.15 15.35 8.28
CA ASP A 195 -3.32 14.15 8.36
C ASP A 195 -1.84 14.42 8.45
N ASP A 196 -1.12 13.44 8.97
CA ASP A 196 0.33 13.40 8.89
C ASP A 196 0.80 13.11 7.45
N PRO A 197 1.96 13.64 7.04
CA PRO A 197 2.53 13.35 5.73
C PRO A 197 2.78 11.86 5.52
N ILE A 198 2.30 11.33 4.39
CA ILE A 198 2.46 9.94 4.00
C ILE A 198 3.48 9.88 2.86
N ARG A 199 4.55 9.09 3.02
CA ARG A 199 5.51 8.80 1.97
C ARG A 199 5.47 7.33 1.60
N ARG A 200 5.13 7.00 0.34
CA ARG A 200 5.05 5.64 -0.16
C ARG A 200 6.02 5.42 -1.32
N LEU A 201 6.76 4.30 -1.26
CA LEU A 201 7.73 3.92 -2.27
C LEU A 201 7.15 2.86 -3.20
N PHE A 202 7.38 3.03 -4.50
CA PHE A 202 6.99 2.10 -5.55
C PHE A 202 8.19 1.72 -6.39
N LEU A 203 8.41 0.41 -6.55
CA LEU A 203 9.43 -0.13 -7.45
C LEU A 203 8.88 -0.19 -8.87
N LEU A 204 9.69 0.22 -9.85
CA LEU A 204 9.31 0.10 -11.24
C LEU A 204 9.75 -1.24 -11.83
N ALA A 205 9.02 -1.74 -12.83
CA ALA A 205 9.27 -3.03 -13.44
C ALA A 205 10.72 -3.17 -13.95
N GLY A 206 11.32 -4.31 -13.64
CA GLY A 206 12.68 -4.65 -14.07
C GLY A 206 13.80 -3.94 -13.32
N GLN A 207 13.51 -3.29 -12.20
CA GLN A 207 14.45 -2.46 -11.45
C GLN A 207 14.68 -2.95 -10.00
N GLY A 208 14.36 -4.22 -9.70
CA GLY A 208 14.46 -4.73 -8.33
C GLY A 208 15.90 -4.87 -7.80
N ALA A 209 16.05 -4.77 -6.52
CA ALA A 209 17.03 -5.27 -5.55
C ALA A 209 18.00 -4.28 -4.87
N ASP A 210 18.34 -3.10 -5.41
CA ASP A 210 19.43 -2.28 -4.82
C ASP A 210 18.98 -0.89 -4.32
N ILE A 211 17.79 -0.77 -3.75
CA ILE A 211 17.34 0.52 -3.20
C ILE A 211 17.68 0.58 -1.72
N PRO A 212 18.54 1.53 -1.27
CA PRO A 212 18.74 1.76 0.14
C PRO A 212 17.43 2.22 0.78
N VAL A 213 16.90 1.43 1.69
CA VAL A 213 15.77 1.86 2.54
C VAL A 213 16.33 2.86 3.53
N GLN A 214 16.11 4.14 3.30
CA GLN A 214 16.31 5.14 4.34
C GLN A 214 15.28 4.86 5.44
N GLN A 215 15.72 4.20 6.51
CA GLN A 215 14.95 4.12 7.74
C GLN A 215 14.72 5.54 8.23
N GLY A 216 13.48 5.99 8.16
CA GLY A 216 13.04 7.21 8.82
C GLY A 216 13.43 7.12 10.28
N GLY A 217 14.31 8.03 10.72
CA GLY A 217 14.82 8.07 12.06
C GLY A 217 13.70 8.35 13.06
N ALA A 218 13.12 7.30 13.60
CA ALA A 218 12.44 7.36 14.89
C ALA A 218 13.54 7.40 15.95
N SER A 219 13.92 8.61 16.36
CA SER A 219 14.76 8.87 17.52
C SER A 219 13.99 8.49 18.77
N GLY A 220 13.96 7.20 19.09
CA GLY A 220 13.47 6.65 20.34
C GLY A 220 14.64 6.40 21.28
N ASN A 221 14.94 7.38 22.11
CA ASN A 221 15.87 7.25 23.23
C ASN A 221 15.27 6.30 24.27
N GLY A 222 15.72 5.05 24.30
CA GLY A 222 15.32 4.03 25.24
C GLY A 222 16.56 3.36 25.86
N GLN A 223 17.11 4.02 26.87
CA GLN A 223 18.14 3.49 27.77
C GLN A 223 17.50 2.44 28.69
N GLY A 224 17.94 1.20 28.61
CA GLY A 224 17.51 0.15 29.51
C GLY A 224 18.48 -1.04 29.46
N GLY A 225 19.43 -1.04 30.37
CA GLY A 225 20.36 -2.12 30.56
C GLY A 225 19.72 -3.38 31.17
N ALA A 226 20.24 -4.54 30.82
CA ALA A 226 20.30 -5.71 31.69
C ALA A 226 21.41 -6.66 31.23
N GLN A 227 22.26 -6.89 32.15
CA GLN A 227 23.37 -7.79 32.22
C GLN A 227 22.90 -9.25 32.37
N GLY A 228 23.66 -10.21 31.80
CA GLY A 228 23.77 -11.52 32.44
C GLY A 228 23.46 -12.74 31.59
N GLY A 229 24.41 -13.64 31.46
CA GLY A 229 24.16 -15.05 31.18
C GLY A 229 25.17 -15.75 30.28
N GLN A 230 26.31 -16.14 30.83
CA GLN A 230 27.24 -17.15 30.28
C GLN A 230 26.63 -18.55 30.26
N GLY A 231 27.05 -19.38 29.28
CA GLY A 231 26.88 -20.83 29.26
C GLY A 231 27.01 -21.34 27.83
N GLY A 232 28.01 -21.87 27.41
CA GLY A 232 28.92 -22.94 27.39
C GLY A 232 28.28 -24.27 26.96
N SER A 233 28.67 -24.81 25.77
CA SER A 233 28.96 -26.24 25.58
C SER A 233 29.25 -26.58 24.12
N GLN A 234 30.37 -27.11 23.97
CA GLN A 234 31.10 -27.93 23.03
C GLN A 234 30.33 -29.13 22.46
N GLY A 235 30.79 -29.58 21.29
CA GLY A 235 30.60 -30.91 20.71
C GLY A 235 30.29 -30.79 19.21
N GLY A 236 31.09 -31.17 18.22
CA GLY A 236 32.00 -32.24 18.06
C GLY A 236 31.54 -33.20 16.97
N SER A 237 32.40 -33.48 15.96
CA SER A 237 32.38 -34.59 14.99
C SER A 237 31.91 -34.21 13.56
N GLN A 238 32.85 -34.10 12.61
CA GLN A 238 33.58 -35.10 11.81
C GLN A 238 32.71 -35.99 10.90
N GLY A 239 33.11 -36.01 9.61
CA GLY A 239 32.75 -36.97 8.57
C GLY A 239 32.45 -36.27 7.26
N GLY A 240 33.29 -36.10 6.27
CA GLY A 240 34.17 -37.02 5.60
C GLY A 240 33.42 -37.83 4.52
N ASN A 241 33.39 -37.43 3.23
CA ASN A 241 33.80 -38.35 2.19
C ASN A 241 33.85 -37.71 0.80
N ASN A 242 34.90 -38.02 0.13
CA ASN A 242 35.23 -37.91 -1.30
C ASN A 242 34.17 -38.54 -2.21
N ASN A 243 33.97 -38.02 -3.41
CA ASN A 243 34.25 -38.85 -4.57
C ASN A 243 34.47 -38.02 -5.87
N GLN A 244 35.50 -38.46 -6.54
CA GLN A 244 36.03 -38.05 -7.83
C GLN A 244 35.16 -38.55 -9.00
N GLY A 245 35.35 -37.93 -10.15
CA GLY A 245 35.42 -38.69 -11.38
C GLY A 245 34.44 -38.30 -12.48
N GLY A 246 35.01 -37.87 -13.58
CA GLY A 246 34.50 -38.26 -14.87
C GLY A 246 34.58 -37.22 -15.98
N ASN A 247 35.71 -37.15 -16.54
CA ASN A 247 36.08 -36.63 -17.84
C ASN A 247 35.22 -37.27 -18.97
N ASN A 248 34.70 -36.52 -19.93
CA ASN A 248 34.73 -37.03 -21.32
C ASN A 248 34.66 -35.92 -22.38
N GLN A 249 35.62 -35.95 -23.24
CA GLN A 249 35.80 -35.20 -24.47
C GLN A 249 34.96 -35.83 -25.63
N GLY A 250 34.73 -35.05 -26.66
CA GLY A 250 34.32 -35.52 -27.98
C GLY A 250 33.53 -34.42 -28.73
N ASN A 251 34.11 -33.62 -29.50
CA ASN A 251 34.76 -33.62 -30.78
C ASN A 251 33.79 -33.68 -31.98
N ASN A 252 34.04 -32.77 -32.91
CA ASN A 252 33.69 -32.72 -34.35
C ASN A 252 32.23 -32.43 -34.74
N GLY A 253 31.94 -31.50 -35.62
CA GLY A 253 32.40 -31.25 -36.95
C GLY A 253 31.44 -30.28 -37.64
N SER A 254 31.95 -29.24 -38.24
CA SER A 254 31.35 -28.60 -39.42
C SER A 254 31.60 -29.48 -40.65
N PRO A 255 30.89 -29.36 -41.75
CA PRO A 255 30.84 -28.14 -42.54
C PRO A 255 29.57 -27.94 -43.43
N GLY A 256 29.37 -26.70 -43.89
CA GLY A 256 29.18 -26.35 -45.29
C GLY A 256 27.85 -26.65 -46.01
N GLY A 257 27.27 -25.58 -46.58
CA GLY A 257 26.20 -25.73 -47.59
C GLY A 257 25.60 -24.37 -47.98
N SER A 258 26.28 -23.71 -48.86
CA SER A 258 25.83 -22.61 -49.74
C SER A 258 24.84 -23.13 -50.81
N TYR A 259 23.91 -22.27 -51.22
CA TYR A 259 23.18 -22.09 -52.51
C TYR A 259 21.86 -21.39 -52.17
N GLY A 260 21.49 -20.19 -52.67
CA GLY A 260 21.54 -19.74 -54.03
C GLY A 260 20.13 -19.72 -54.63
N SER A 261 19.57 -18.61 -54.71
CA SER A 261 18.65 -18.00 -55.67
C SER A 261 17.73 -16.98 -54.98
#